data_5266dc8b06dad6263faa5f2b19435a0b
#
_entry.id   5266dc8b06dad6263faa5f2b19435a0b
#
_cell.length_a   1.000
_cell.length_b   1.000
_cell.length_c   1.000
_cell.angle_alpha   90.00
_cell.angle_beta   90.00
_cell.angle_gamma   90.00
#
_symmetry.space_group_name_H-M   'P 1'
#
loop_
_entity.id
_entity.type
_entity.pdbx_description
1 polymer ?
#
loop_
_entity_poly.entity_id
_entity_poly.type
_entity_poly.pdbx_seq_one_letter_code
_entity_poly.pdbx_strand_id
1 'polypeptide(L)'
;MLDVSRPSVRKVAALGVLVAWMVSLGWLGLRQLDRTEAATLSTEASLRLAPGSVWFGVYAGVTQVGNAGIRVDALSPGYRISEAVALEAPAGNGLLRVIRRTEASLGATLNLERLHSRLSREGRQGDWVVSVFGDTINAHFVSSGVMTHGFARFAEAPTTTLALPYRLAMGGDLVSGRSRTVTLLENWPLGGRPTPVAVGRKMMLTFADSARAGGPGAHQIAAHIDSAQVFSVTIAGAGGPRRLWVDRRGTLSGVETPIGLRWVRTDFDLSETEFRKTLNQRIESIRAALPLLTQFSAPGTPRDTSTAPRRFLVQHRDGSPVDTALLALLTGGRQVVEGDTMTINTRPQVSAGESARDTVFDPMIQNAGAILTQQRRMVPKPLDRDRLPAFIAEFHRLIQVDTSSSASVDALGTLGGHSGTPDGVTRLFVALLRASGVPARYVIGIYARDGTMLTHAWAEIWSSTAGGWYPVDPVSGLPTANTGLIRLAFSGSSHPDELIALVANARLTELDRKEQP
;
A
#
# COMPACT_ATOMS: atom_id res chain seq x y z
N MET A 1 -46.19 -38.46 36.95
CA MET A 1 -44.83 -38.59 37.43
C MET A 1 -44.00 -39.33 36.40
N LEU A 2 -43.25 -38.63 35.56
CA LEU A 2 -42.37 -39.25 34.55
C LEU A 2 -41.03 -39.49 35.24
N ASP A 3 -40.67 -40.76 35.45
CA ASP A 3 -39.39 -41.18 36.03
C ASP A 3 -38.27 -40.96 34.99
N VAL A 4 -37.52 -39.89 35.13
CA VAL A 4 -36.36 -39.59 34.29
C VAL A 4 -35.18 -40.41 34.81
N SER A 5 -35.07 -41.65 34.33
CA SER A 5 -33.94 -42.53 34.61
C SER A 5 -32.61 -41.84 34.22
N ARG A 6 -31.74 -41.55 35.22
CA ARG A 6 -30.40 -40.96 34.98
C ARG A 6 -29.58 -41.84 34.04
N PRO A 7 -29.03 -41.29 32.94
CA PRO A 7 -28.21 -42.08 32.01
C PRO A 7 -27.00 -42.66 32.76
N SER A 8 -26.77 -43.95 32.63
CA SER A 8 -25.65 -44.60 33.30
C SER A 8 -24.32 -43.98 32.82
N VAL A 9 -23.38 -43.78 33.73
CA VAL A 9 -22.04 -43.19 33.45
C VAL A 9 -21.36 -43.85 32.23
N ARG A 10 -21.62 -45.16 32.03
CA ARG A 10 -21.13 -45.89 30.85
C ARG A 10 -21.70 -45.39 29.52
N LYS A 11 -23.00 -44.98 29.47
CA LYS A 11 -23.62 -44.45 28.25
C LYS A 11 -23.06 -43.04 27.90
N VAL A 12 -22.82 -42.23 28.93
CA VAL A 12 -22.21 -40.89 28.75
C VAL A 12 -20.76 -41.03 28.29
N ALA A 13 -20.00 -41.93 28.88
CA ALA A 13 -18.62 -42.19 28.45
C ALA A 13 -18.55 -42.74 27.01
N ALA A 14 -19.45 -43.67 26.63
CA ALA A 14 -19.51 -44.20 25.27
C ALA A 14 -19.89 -43.13 24.24
N LEU A 15 -20.79 -42.20 24.58
CA LEU A 15 -21.16 -41.07 23.73
C LEU A 15 -19.96 -40.10 23.56
N GLY A 16 -19.24 -39.82 24.65
CA GLY A 16 -18.04 -38.98 24.61
C GLY A 16 -16.94 -39.54 23.70
N VAL A 17 -16.69 -40.85 23.75
CA VAL A 17 -15.73 -41.53 22.87
C VAL A 17 -16.19 -41.47 21.41
N LEU A 18 -17.49 -41.67 21.14
CA LEU A 18 -18.04 -41.61 19.79
C LEU A 18 -17.93 -40.21 19.19
N VAL A 19 -18.21 -39.17 19.96
CA VAL A 19 -18.04 -37.77 19.53
C VAL A 19 -16.57 -37.44 19.26
N ALA A 20 -15.67 -37.84 20.15
CA ALA A 20 -14.22 -37.63 19.95
C ALA A 20 -13.72 -38.35 18.70
N TRP A 21 -14.23 -39.55 18.41
CA TRP A 21 -13.86 -40.30 17.21
C TRP A 21 -14.41 -39.64 15.93
N MET A 22 -15.67 -39.18 15.93
CA MET A 22 -16.23 -38.42 14.80
C MET A 22 -15.48 -37.12 14.52
N VAL A 23 -15.11 -36.37 15.56
CA VAL A 23 -14.29 -35.14 15.41
C VAL A 23 -12.92 -35.48 14.82
N SER A 24 -12.29 -36.56 15.28
CA SER A 24 -10.99 -37.01 14.76
C SER A 24 -11.07 -37.45 13.31
N LEU A 25 -12.13 -38.18 12.93
CA LEU A 25 -12.36 -38.55 11.53
C LEU A 25 -12.65 -37.34 10.63
N GLY A 26 -13.48 -36.40 11.11
CA GLY A 26 -13.73 -35.15 10.40
C GLY A 26 -12.45 -34.37 10.16
N TRP A 27 -11.60 -34.22 11.19
CA TRP A 27 -10.30 -33.56 11.08
C TRP A 27 -9.36 -34.31 10.13
N LEU A 28 -9.31 -35.64 10.17
CA LEU A 28 -8.51 -36.46 9.26
C LEU A 28 -9.00 -36.32 7.80
N GLY A 29 -10.30 -36.25 7.59
CA GLY A 29 -10.91 -36.05 6.27
C GLY A 29 -10.53 -34.66 5.68
N LEU A 30 -10.65 -33.60 6.48
CA LEU A 30 -10.22 -32.26 6.07
C LEU A 30 -8.72 -32.22 5.70
N ARG A 31 -7.89 -32.83 6.54
CA ARG A 31 -6.43 -32.91 6.28
C ARG A 31 -6.09 -33.71 5.02
N GLN A 32 -6.91 -34.72 4.67
CA GLN A 32 -6.74 -35.50 3.45
C GLN A 32 -7.12 -34.70 2.20
N LEU A 33 -8.19 -33.90 2.29
CA LEU A 33 -8.61 -32.98 1.21
C LEU A 33 -7.53 -31.93 0.92
N ASP A 34 -6.96 -31.30 1.96
CA ASP A 34 -5.85 -30.34 1.81
C ASP A 34 -4.63 -30.98 1.14
N ARG A 35 -4.29 -32.24 1.49
CA ARG A 35 -3.17 -32.95 0.86
C ARG A 35 -3.43 -33.28 -0.61
N THR A 36 -4.67 -33.59 -0.95
CA THR A 36 -5.06 -33.88 -2.35
C THR A 36 -4.99 -32.62 -3.19
N GLU A 37 -5.46 -31.49 -2.66
CA GLU A 37 -5.35 -30.19 -3.34
C GLU A 37 -3.89 -29.78 -3.53
N ALA A 38 -3.06 -29.90 -2.49
CA ALA A 38 -1.63 -29.61 -2.58
C ALA A 38 -0.88 -30.50 -3.59
N ALA A 39 -1.21 -31.79 -3.65
CA ALA A 39 -0.64 -32.72 -4.63
C ALA A 39 -1.05 -32.36 -6.06
N THR A 40 -2.30 -31.99 -6.26
CA THR A 40 -2.84 -31.55 -7.57
C THR A 40 -2.14 -30.26 -8.01
N LEU A 41 -2.03 -29.26 -7.12
CA LEU A 41 -1.31 -28.01 -7.41
C LEU A 41 0.15 -28.25 -7.78
N SER A 42 0.85 -29.10 -7.05
CA SER A 42 2.25 -29.43 -7.34
C SER A 42 2.41 -30.09 -8.71
N THR A 43 1.55 -31.04 -9.03
CA THR A 43 1.57 -31.75 -10.31
C THR A 43 1.25 -30.81 -11.47
N GLU A 44 0.17 -30.01 -11.37
CA GLU A 44 -0.20 -29.05 -12.40
C GLU A 44 0.87 -27.97 -12.60
N ALA A 45 1.46 -27.45 -11.50
CA ALA A 45 2.54 -26.48 -11.57
C ALA A 45 3.76 -27.05 -12.31
N SER A 46 4.18 -28.29 -12.01
CA SER A 46 5.33 -28.92 -12.65
C SER A 46 5.11 -29.17 -14.17
N LEU A 47 3.88 -29.39 -14.58
CA LEU A 47 3.52 -29.65 -15.98
C LEU A 47 3.30 -28.38 -16.82
N ARG A 48 2.81 -27.31 -16.20
CA ARG A 48 2.30 -26.14 -16.94
C ARG A 48 3.07 -24.84 -16.70
N LEU A 49 3.75 -24.71 -15.56
CA LEU A 49 4.49 -23.50 -15.24
C LEU A 49 5.85 -23.54 -15.95
N ALA A 50 5.89 -22.99 -17.15
CA ALA A 50 7.13 -22.89 -17.92
C ALA A 50 7.95 -21.66 -17.48
N PRO A 51 9.27 -21.80 -17.33
CA PRO A 51 10.15 -20.65 -17.17
C PRO A 51 10.04 -19.69 -18.34
N GLY A 52 10.11 -18.39 -18.05
CA GLY A 52 10.02 -17.36 -19.07
C GLY A 52 9.96 -15.96 -18.53
N SER A 53 10.02 -14.99 -19.43
CA SER A 53 9.92 -13.57 -19.10
C SER A 53 8.84 -12.90 -19.94
N VAL A 54 8.12 -11.97 -19.33
CA VAL A 54 7.17 -11.09 -20.01
C VAL A 54 7.48 -9.64 -19.65
N TRP A 55 7.30 -8.75 -20.62
CA TRP A 55 7.62 -7.33 -20.51
C TRP A 55 6.38 -6.47 -20.73
N PHE A 56 6.37 -5.30 -20.10
CA PHE A 56 5.25 -4.38 -20.14
C PHE A 56 5.73 -2.94 -20.26
N GLY A 57 5.07 -2.17 -21.12
CA GLY A 57 5.05 -0.71 -20.98
C GLY A 57 4.02 -0.33 -19.90
N VAL A 58 4.37 0.58 -19.01
CA VAL A 58 3.47 1.11 -17.98
C VAL A 58 2.98 2.49 -18.41
N TYR A 59 1.68 2.66 -18.49
CA TYR A 59 1.03 3.85 -19.06
C TYR A 59 0.12 4.53 -18.04
N ALA A 60 0.15 5.86 -18.04
CA ALA A 60 -0.88 6.72 -17.48
C ALA A 60 -1.63 7.38 -18.65
N GLY A 61 -2.89 7.01 -18.86
CA GLY A 61 -3.60 7.36 -20.08
C GLY A 61 -2.90 6.78 -21.33
N VAL A 62 -2.40 7.65 -22.20
CA VAL A 62 -1.64 7.30 -23.41
C VAL A 62 -0.12 7.45 -23.25
N THR A 63 0.33 8.06 -22.15
CA THR A 63 1.74 8.35 -21.90
C THR A 63 2.40 7.18 -21.19
N GLN A 64 3.50 6.67 -21.73
CA GLN A 64 4.32 5.69 -21.05
C GLN A 64 5.11 6.36 -19.90
N VAL A 65 4.83 5.96 -18.67
CA VAL A 65 5.45 6.49 -17.44
C VAL A 65 6.45 5.51 -16.83
N GLY A 66 6.56 4.31 -17.40
CA GLY A 66 7.45 3.30 -16.87
C GLY A 66 7.53 2.06 -17.74
N ASN A 67 8.28 1.09 -17.25
CA ASN A 67 8.31 -0.27 -17.74
C ASN A 67 8.27 -1.28 -16.59
N ALA A 68 7.88 -2.51 -16.91
CA ALA A 68 7.90 -3.62 -15.96
C ALA A 68 8.29 -4.92 -16.66
N GLY A 69 8.89 -5.83 -15.90
CA GLY A 69 9.21 -7.17 -16.36
C GLY A 69 8.88 -8.18 -15.26
N ILE A 70 8.34 -9.32 -15.66
CA ILE A 70 8.08 -10.45 -14.76
C ILE A 70 8.80 -11.66 -15.34
N ARG A 71 9.54 -12.36 -14.49
CA ARG A 71 10.27 -13.57 -14.83
C ARG A 71 9.90 -14.70 -13.89
N VAL A 72 9.69 -15.88 -14.44
CA VAL A 72 9.48 -17.12 -13.72
C VAL A 72 10.67 -18.04 -13.95
N ASP A 73 11.27 -18.52 -12.88
CA ASP A 73 12.35 -19.50 -12.89
C ASP A 73 11.88 -20.74 -12.12
N ALA A 74 12.11 -21.92 -12.69
CA ALA A 74 11.92 -23.18 -11.96
C ALA A 74 13.10 -23.41 -11.01
N LEU A 75 12.81 -23.79 -9.79
CA LEU A 75 13.76 -24.20 -8.76
C LEU A 75 13.54 -25.68 -8.41
N SER A 76 14.44 -26.28 -7.69
CA SER A 76 14.24 -27.65 -7.19
C SER A 76 14.41 -27.65 -5.66
N PRO A 77 13.31 -27.76 -4.88
CA PRO A 77 11.90 -27.75 -5.30
C PRO A 77 11.34 -26.32 -5.46
N GLY A 78 10.32 -26.15 -6.30
CA GLY A 78 9.48 -24.94 -6.36
C GLY A 78 9.82 -23.95 -7.47
N TYR A 79 9.50 -22.67 -7.24
CA TYR A 79 9.56 -21.63 -8.24
C TYR A 79 10.03 -20.30 -7.66
N ARG A 80 10.65 -19.48 -8.50
CA ARG A 80 10.92 -18.08 -8.20
C ARG A 80 10.22 -17.21 -9.22
N ILE A 81 9.45 -16.23 -8.72
CA ILE A 81 8.84 -15.21 -9.57
C ILE A 81 9.49 -13.89 -9.21
N SER A 82 10.11 -13.25 -10.20
CA SER A 82 10.79 -11.96 -10.05
C SER A 82 10.04 -10.91 -10.84
N GLU A 83 9.81 -9.75 -10.23
CA GLU A 83 9.22 -8.56 -10.83
C GLU A 83 10.22 -7.41 -10.74
N ALA A 84 10.41 -6.69 -11.83
CA ALA A 84 11.13 -5.43 -11.85
C ALA A 84 10.22 -4.36 -12.46
N VAL A 85 10.01 -3.26 -11.73
CA VAL A 85 9.19 -2.12 -12.17
C VAL A 85 10.03 -0.87 -12.07
N ALA A 86 10.15 -0.13 -13.15
CA ALA A 86 10.74 1.20 -13.19
C ALA A 86 9.66 2.21 -13.56
N LEU A 87 9.43 3.19 -12.68
CA LEU A 87 8.46 4.27 -12.90
C LEU A 87 9.17 5.61 -12.82
N GLU A 88 8.73 6.54 -13.62
CA GLU A 88 9.11 7.93 -13.54
C GLU A 88 7.91 8.79 -13.16
N ALA A 89 8.08 9.60 -12.15
CA ALA A 89 7.05 10.48 -11.62
C ALA A 89 7.58 11.92 -11.53
N PRO A 90 6.73 12.93 -11.72
CA PRO A 90 7.13 14.32 -11.52
C PRO A 90 7.62 14.56 -10.09
N ALA A 91 8.76 15.25 -9.95
CA ALA A 91 9.30 15.64 -8.65
C ALA A 91 9.98 17.01 -8.79
N GLY A 92 9.40 18.04 -8.19
CA GLY A 92 9.88 19.42 -8.37
C GLY A 92 9.94 19.81 -9.85
N ASN A 93 11.10 20.26 -10.30
CA ASN A 93 11.34 20.64 -11.70
C ASN A 93 11.80 19.47 -12.60
N GLY A 94 11.93 18.26 -12.04
CA GLY A 94 12.45 17.09 -12.74
C GLY A 94 11.53 15.88 -12.71
N LEU A 95 12.11 14.73 -13.00
CA LEU A 95 11.48 13.41 -12.83
C LEU A 95 12.24 12.62 -11.77
N LEU A 96 11.48 11.97 -10.90
CA LEU A 96 11.96 11.00 -9.95
C LEU A 96 11.83 9.62 -10.56
N ARG A 97 12.92 8.87 -10.64
CA ARG A 97 12.89 7.47 -11.03
C ARG A 97 12.82 6.58 -9.79
N VAL A 98 11.78 5.76 -9.73
CA VAL A 98 11.55 4.76 -8.68
C VAL A 98 11.69 3.39 -9.31
N ILE A 99 12.56 2.55 -8.76
CA ILE A 99 12.74 1.17 -9.20
C ILE A 99 12.36 0.25 -8.04
N ARG A 100 11.41 -0.65 -8.30
CA ARG A 100 11.06 -1.73 -7.38
C ARG A 100 11.47 -3.05 -8.01
N ARG A 101 12.15 -3.89 -7.24
CA ARG A 101 12.43 -5.29 -7.59
C ARG A 101 11.83 -6.17 -6.50
N THR A 102 11.01 -7.13 -6.89
CA THR A 102 10.35 -8.05 -5.98
C THR A 102 10.64 -9.48 -6.42
N GLU A 103 11.10 -10.32 -5.52
CA GLU A 103 11.27 -11.76 -5.71
C GLU A 103 10.36 -12.51 -4.74
N ALA A 104 9.52 -13.38 -5.26
CA ALA A 104 8.73 -14.34 -4.50
C ALA A 104 9.27 -15.76 -4.72
N SER A 105 9.76 -16.41 -3.66
CA SER A 105 10.10 -17.82 -3.67
C SER A 105 8.87 -18.61 -3.23
N LEU A 106 8.50 -19.58 -4.05
CA LEU A 106 7.32 -20.42 -3.87
C LEU A 106 7.75 -21.88 -3.77
N GLY A 107 7.15 -22.61 -2.86
CA GLY A 107 7.30 -24.07 -2.79
C GLY A 107 6.64 -24.77 -3.99
N ALA A 108 6.76 -26.09 -4.04
CA ALA A 108 6.19 -26.92 -5.12
C ALA A 108 4.66 -26.75 -5.27
N THR A 109 3.95 -26.40 -4.21
CA THR A 109 2.49 -26.14 -4.18
C THR A 109 2.15 -24.67 -4.39
N LEU A 110 3.08 -23.86 -4.88
CA LEU A 110 2.95 -22.41 -5.08
C LEU A 110 2.61 -21.61 -3.81
N ASN A 111 2.84 -22.19 -2.64
CA ASN A 111 2.77 -21.46 -1.38
C ASN A 111 3.97 -20.55 -1.24
N LEU A 112 3.72 -19.33 -0.78
CA LEU A 112 4.77 -18.35 -0.54
C LEU A 112 5.67 -18.82 0.61
N GLU A 113 6.97 -18.92 0.37
CA GLU A 113 7.99 -19.24 1.38
C GLU A 113 8.82 -18.02 1.75
N ARG A 114 9.11 -17.19 0.75
CA ARG A 114 9.88 -15.95 0.95
C ARG A 114 9.45 -14.88 -0.03
N LEU A 115 9.44 -13.65 0.44
CA LEU A 115 9.28 -12.47 -0.40
C LEU A 115 10.43 -11.52 -0.08
N HIS A 116 11.12 -11.05 -1.12
CA HIS A 116 12.13 -10.02 -1.02
C HIS A 116 11.75 -8.88 -1.95
N SER A 117 11.56 -7.69 -1.42
CA SER A 117 11.25 -6.49 -2.20
C SER A 117 12.28 -5.40 -1.90
N ARG A 118 12.89 -4.89 -2.94
CA ARG A 118 13.85 -3.78 -2.89
C ARG A 118 13.26 -2.59 -3.63
N LEU A 119 13.17 -1.47 -2.92
CA LEU A 119 12.78 -0.18 -3.48
C LEU A 119 14.02 0.72 -3.55
N SER A 120 14.30 1.25 -4.74
CA SER A 120 15.37 2.22 -4.95
C SER A 120 14.79 3.54 -5.48
N ARG A 121 15.17 4.65 -4.86
CA ARG A 121 14.76 5.99 -5.20
C ARG A 121 15.92 6.95 -4.97
N GLU A 122 16.49 7.58 -6.02
CA GLU A 122 17.54 8.58 -5.90
C GLU A 122 18.69 8.21 -4.95
N GLY A 123 19.25 7.00 -5.13
CA GLY A 123 20.34 6.50 -4.29
C GLY A 123 19.93 5.99 -2.91
N ARG A 124 18.68 6.14 -2.51
CA ARG A 124 18.13 5.52 -1.29
C ARG A 124 17.59 4.14 -1.59
N GLN A 125 17.86 3.21 -0.69
CA GLN A 125 17.40 1.84 -0.81
C GLN A 125 16.61 1.44 0.44
N GLY A 126 15.48 0.78 0.21
CA GLY A 126 14.74 0.07 1.23
C GLY A 126 14.67 -1.39 0.83
N ASP A 127 15.09 -2.29 1.70
CA ASP A 127 14.99 -3.73 1.54
C ASP A 127 13.94 -4.29 2.49
N TRP A 128 13.02 -5.07 1.96
CA TRP A 128 12.00 -5.74 2.72
C TRP A 128 12.03 -7.23 2.44
N VAL A 129 12.28 -8.02 3.46
CA VAL A 129 12.37 -9.47 3.39
C VAL A 129 11.33 -10.08 4.32
N VAL A 130 10.48 -10.94 3.77
CA VAL A 130 9.49 -11.71 4.51
C VAL A 130 9.80 -13.19 4.35
N SER A 131 9.82 -13.92 5.44
CA SER A 131 9.85 -15.37 5.47
C SER A 131 8.53 -15.89 6.00
N VAL A 132 7.95 -16.86 5.30
CA VAL A 132 6.63 -17.43 5.60
C VAL A 132 6.78 -18.85 6.11
N PHE A 133 6.17 -19.15 7.25
CA PHE A 133 6.14 -20.47 7.89
C PHE A 133 4.69 -20.85 8.18
N GLY A 134 4.04 -21.46 7.18
CA GLY A 134 2.62 -21.77 7.27
C GLY A 134 1.75 -20.50 7.31
N ASP A 135 1.10 -20.26 8.44
CA ASP A 135 0.25 -19.09 8.73
C ASP A 135 1.01 -17.91 9.36
N THR A 136 2.29 -18.08 9.61
CA THR A 136 3.13 -17.14 10.35
C THR A 136 4.16 -16.50 9.42
N ILE A 137 4.38 -15.21 9.56
CA ILE A 137 5.42 -14.49 8.85
C ILE A 137 6.37 -13.78 9.80
N ASN A 138 7.66 -13.82 9.44
CA ASN A 138 8.70 -12.96 9.97
C ASN A 138 9.15 -12.01 8.89
N ALA A 139 9.19 -10.72 9.18
CA ALA A 139 9.63 -9.71 8.24
C ALA A 139 10.80 -8.90 8.80
N HIS A 140 11.72 -8.57 7.92
CA HIS A 140 12.82 -7.65 8.17
C HIS A 140 12.72 -6.52 7.17
N PHE A 141 12.81 -5.30 7.67
CA PHE A 141 12.93 -4.11 6.85
C PHE A 141 14.26 -3.44 7.13
N VAL A 142 15.00 -3.12 6.08
CA VAL A 142 16.27 -2.40 6.16
C VAL A 142 16.11 -1.09 5.39
N SER A 143 16.31 0.03 6.08
CA SER A 143 16.36 1.35 5.47
C SER A 143 17.47 2.15 6.14
N SER A 144 18.27 2.86 5.33
CA SER A 144 19.38 3.68 5.84
C SER A 144 20.32 2.95 6.81
N GLY A 145 20.53 1.65 6.59
CA GLY A 145 21.41 0.82 7.45
C GLY A 145 20.78 0.33 8.76
N VAL A 146 19.53 0.66 9.02
CA VAL A 146 18.80 0.21 10.21
C VAL A 146 17.88 -0.94 9.87
N MET A 147 17.94 -2.01 10.66
CA MET A 147 17.09 -3.20 10.52
C MET A 147 15.97 -3.19 11.55
N THR A 148 14.77 -3.41 11.08
CA THR A 148 13.56 -3.56 11.90
C THR A 148 12.93 -4.91 11.67
N HIS A 149 12.39 -5.50 12.72
CA HIS A 149 11.74 -6.80 12.69
C HIS A 149 10.24 -6.64 12.89
N GLY A 150 9.45 -7.43 12.16
CA GLY A 150 8.02 -7.54 12.33
C GLY A 150 7.61 -9.01 12.33
N PHE A 151 6.52 -9.31 13.04
CA PHE A 151 5.92 -10.62 13.12
C PHE A 151 4.41 -10.49 12.95
N ALA A 152 3.81 -11.37 12.16
CA ALA A 152 2.36 -11.44 12.02
C ALA A 152 1.91 -12.89 11.83
N ARG A 153 0.67 -13.19 12.23
CA ARG A 153 0.03 -14.48 12.01
C ARG A 153 -1.29 -14.27 11.27
N PHE A 154 -1.57 -15.12 10.30
CA PHE A 154 -2.76 -15.08 9.47
C PHE A 154 -3.64 -16.30 9.71
N ALA A 155 -4.93 -16.19 9.40
CA ALA A 155 -5.85 -17.33 9.46
C ALA A 155 -5.54 -18.39 8.39
N GLU A 156 -4.98 -17.97 7.26
CA GLU A 156 -4.59 -18.80 6.13
C GLU A 156 -3.22 -18.39 5.59
N ALA A 157 -2.52 -19.32 4.95
CA ALA A 157 -1.21 -19.04 4.32
C ALA A 157 -1.34 -17.91 3.28
N PRO A 158 -0.59 -16.81 3.45
CA PRO A 158 -0.72 -15.66 2.57
C PRO A 158 -0.15 -15.93 1.18
N THR A 159 -0.66 -15.21 0.20
CA THR A 159 -0.09 -15.13 -1.15
C THR A 159 0.20 -13.68 -1.52
N THR A 160 0.85 -13.44 -2.64
CA THR A 160 1.11 -12.09 -3.17
C THR A 160 0.35 -11.88 -4.47
N THR A 161 0.13 -10.62 -4.85
CA THR A 161 -0.44 -10.30 -6.17
C THR A 161 0.41 -10.83 -7.31
N LEU A 162 1.70 -11.04 -7.10
CA LEU A 162 2.64 -11.60 -8.07
C LEU A 162 2.46 -13.12 -8.25
N ALA A 163 2.19 -13.85 -7.15
CA ALA A 163 2.00 -15.31 -7.17
C ALA A 163 0.53 -15.73 -7.45
N LEU A 164 -0.42 -14.87 -7.15
CA LEU A 164 -1.86 -15.14 -7.26
C LEU A 164 -2.29 -15.65 -8.64
N PRO A 165 -1.86 -15.07 -9.78
CA PRO A 165 -2.27 -15.54 -11.11
C PRO A 165 -1.91 -17.01 -11.34
N TYR A 166 -0.72 -17.43 -10.94
CA TYR A 166 -0.24 -18.80 -11.07
C TYR A 166 -1.01 -19.76 -10.17
N ARG A 167 -1.30 -19.35 -8.93
CA ARG A 167 -2.13 -20.15 -8.02
C ARG A 167 -3.54 -20.38 -8.54
N LEU A 168 -4.18 -19.34 -9.11
CA LEU A 168 -5.50 -19.46 -9.72
C LEU A 168 -5.48 -20.39 -10.93
N ALA A 169 -4.45 -20.28 -11.78
CA ALA A 169 -4.34 -21.10 -12.97
C ALA A 169 -4.11 -22.58 -12.65
N MET A 170 -3.17 -22.88 -11.76
CA MET A 170 -2.78 -24.24 -11.39
C MET A 170 -3.80 -24.89 -10.45
N GLY A 171 -4.50 -24.10 -9.62
CA GLY A 171 -5.59 -24.58 -8.75
C GLY A 171 -6.91 -24.82 -9.47
N GLY A 172 -6.98 -24.57 -10.79
CA GLY A 172 -8.23 -24.73 -11.54
C GLY A 172 -9.29 -23.66 -11.24
N ASP A 173 -8.88 -22.56 -10.62
CA ASP A 173 -9.78 -21.47 -10.22
C ASP A 173 -10.00 -20.43 -11.32
N LEU A 174 -9.26 -20.47 -12.43
CA LEU A 174 -9.48 -19.62 -13.59
C LEU A 174 -10.72 -20.06 -14.40
N VAL A 175 -11.88 -19.92 -13.80
CA VAL A 175 -13.19 -20.22 -14.39
C VAL A 175 -14.05 -18.96 -14.34
N SER A 176 -14.60 -18.55 -15.47
CA SER A 176 -15.44 -17.35 -15.58
C SER A 176 -16.63 -17.41 -14.59
N GLY A 177 -16.83 -16.35 -13.84
CA GLY A 177 -17.87 -16.23 -12.82
C GLY A 177 -17.47 -16.78 -11.44
N ARG A 178 -16.31 -17.44 -11.31
CA ARG A 178 -15.82 -17.91 -10.01
C ARG A 178 -15.32 -16.75 -9.16
N SER A 179 -15.65 -16.78 -7.89
CA SER A 179 -15.13 -15.84 -6.88
C SER A 179 -14.59 -16.62 -5.69
N ARG A 180 -13.50 -16.13 -5.11
CA ARG A 180 -12.93 -16.66 -3.86
C ARG A 180 -12.31 -15.55 -3.03
N THR A 181 -12.16 -15.78 -1.76
CA THR A 181 -11.38 -14.93 -0.88
C THR A 181 -9.99 -15.52 -0.70
N VAL A 182 -8.95 -14.67 -0.78
CA VAL A 182 -7.55 -15.05 -0.57
C VAL A 182 -6.92 -14.09 0.44
N THR A 183 -5.98 -14.57 1.24
CA THR A 183 -5.19 -13.71 2.10
C THR A 183 -4.03 -13.16 1.30
N LEU A 184 -4.09 -11.87 0.93
CA LEU A 184 -3.00 -11.19 0.24
C LEU A 184 -2.06 -10.56 1.25
N LEU A 185 -0.76 -10.86 1.09
CA LEU A 185 0.31 -10.17 1.80
C LEU A 185 0.55 -8.83 1.11
N GLU A 186 0.27 -7.75 1.83
CA GLU A 186 0.55 -6.39 1.40
C GLU A 186 1.90 -5.93 1.92
N ASN A 187 2.52 -4.99 1.19
CA ASN A 187 3.89 -4.61 1.44
C ASN A 187 4.09 -4.03 2.84
N TRP A 188 3.36 -3.04 3.26
CA TRP A 188 3.57 -2.42 4.55
C TRP A 188 2.43 -1.45 4.90
N PRO A 189 1.97 -1.40 6.15
CA PRO A 189 2.36 -2.22 7.32
C PRO A 189 2.10 -3.70 7.08
N LEU A 190 2.88 -4.57 7.75
CA LEU A 190 2.73 -6.02 7.66
C LEU A 190 1.28 -6.41 7.93
N GLY A 191 0.56 -6.62 6.87
CA GLY A 191 -0.84 -6.99 6.89
C GLY A 191 -1.12 -8.00 5.82
N GLY A 192 -1.99 -8.94 6.12
CA GLY A 192 -2.66 -9.78 5.15
C GLY A 192 -4.13 -9.69 5.48
N ARG A 193 -4.93 -9.36 4.51
CA ARG A 193 -6.37 -9.33 4.71
C ARG A 193 -7.06 -10.29 3.76
N PRO A 194 -8.20 -10.87 4.19
CA PRO A 194 -9.08 -11.58 3.29
C PRO A 194 -9.52 -10.64 2.17
N THR A 195 -9.11 -10.95 0.96
CA THR A 195 -9.36 -10.11 -0.21
C THR A 195 -10.22 -10.87 -1.21
N PRO A 196 -11.40 -10.37 -1.59
CA PRO A 196 -12.21 -10.98 -2.63
C PRO A 196 -11.52 -10.90 -3.99
N VAL A 197 -11.49 -12.03 -4.69
CA VAL A 197 -10.95 -12.17 -6.04
C VAL A 197 -12.03 -12.78 -6.92
N ALA A 198 -12.37 -12.11 -8.01
CA ALA A 198 -13.38 -12.56 -8.96
C ALA A 198 -12.76 -12.79 -10.34
N VAL A 199 -13.09 -13.93 -10.95
CA VAL A 199 -12.68 -14.29 -12.31
C VAL A 199 -13.79 -13.91 -13.29
N GLY A 200 -13.53 -12.94 -14.15
CA GLY A 200 -14.46 -12.44 -15.16
C GLY A 200 -14.42 -13.23 -16.46
N ARG A 201 -14.93 -12.61 -17.52
CA ARG A 201 -15.05 -13.24 -18.84
C ARG A 201 -13.69 -13.47 -19.50
N LYS A 202 -13.65 -14.47 -20.36
CA LYS A 202 -12.56 -14.67 -21.31
C LYS A 202 -12.58 -13.60 -22.39
N MET A 203 -11.41 -13.14 -22.78
CA MET A 203 -11.23 -12.21 -23.89
C MET A 203 -9.92 -12.48 -24.62
N MET A 204 -9.78 -11.95 -25.82
CA MET A 204 -8.52 -11.96 -26.55
C MET A 204 -7.82 -10.63 -26.33
N LEU A 205 -6.53 -10.70 -25.98
CA LEU A 205 -5.65 -9.52 -25.94
C LEU A 205 -4.56 -9.69 -27.02
N THR A 206 -4.31 -8.61 -27.74
CA THR A 206 -3.21 -8.53 -28.71
C THR A 206 -2.07 -7.72 -28.12
N PHE A 207 -0.83 -8.12 -28.40
CA PHE A 207 0.38 -7.46 -27.95
C PHE A 207 1.51 -7.66 -28.95
N ALA A 208 2.48 -6.74 -28.95
CA ALA A 208 3.69 -6.92 -29.73
C ALA A 208 4.61 -7.89 -28.98
N ASP A 209 5.04 -8.98 -29.62
CA ASP A 209 5.92 -9.99 -29.02
C ASP A 209 7.37 -9.88 -29.52
N SER A 210 7.60 -9.06 -30.55
CA SER A 210 8.94 -8.77 -31.06
C SER A 210 9.04 -7.36 -31.64
N ALA A 211 10.25 -6.83 -31.65
CA ALA A 211 10.58 -5.50 -32.16
C ALA A 211 11.51 -5.58 -33.37
N ARG A 212 11.46 -4.55 -34.23
CA ARG A 212 12.44 -4.32 -35.28
C ARG A 212 12.77 -2.84 -35.43
N ALA A 213 13.93 -2.52 -35.96
CA ALA A 213 14.29 -1.15 -36.27
C ALA A 213 13.35 -0.57 -37.34
N GLY A 214 12.77 0.60 -37.08
CA GLY A 214 11.86 1.29 -37.98
C GLY A 214 12.57 1.96 -39.18
N GLY A 215 13.92 1.94 -39.25
CA GLY A 215 14.78 2.57 -40.26
C GLY A 215 15.95 3.32 -39.64
N PRO A 216 16.86 3.88 -40.42
CA PRO A 216 17.99 4.65 -39.90
C PRO A 216 17.50 5.85 -39.05
N GLY A 217 17.86 5.88 -37.79
CA GLY A 217 17.44 6.92 -36.81
C GLY A 217 15.98 6.82 -36.34
N ALA A 218 15.22 5.83 -36.75
CA ALA A 218 13.83 5.62 -36.32
C ALA A 218 13.75 4.79 -35.04
N HIS A 219 12.63 4.97 -34.31
CA HIS A 219 12.31 4.17 -33.14
C HIS A 219 12.02 2.71 -33.48
N GLN A 220 12.14 1.83 -32.50
CA GLN A 220 11.68 0.45 -32.62
C GLN A 220 10.18 0.40 -32.92
N ILE A 221 9.79 -0.48 -33.83
CA ILE A 221 8.40 -0.76 -34.18
C ILE A 221 8.10 -2.24 -33.95
N ALA A 222 6.83 -2.57 -33.75
CA ALA A 222 6.42 -3.97 -33.63
C ALA A 222 6.75 -4.74 -34.91
N ALA A 223 7.48 -5.84 -34.79
CA ALA A 223 7.79 -6.74 -35.89
C ALA A 223 6.71 -7.80 -36.06
N HIS A 224 6.17 -8.30 -34.97
CA HIS A 224 5.09 -9.26 -34.93
C HIS A 224 4.10 -8.92 -33.83
N ILE A 225 2.82 -9.20 -34.07
CA ILE A 225 1.73 -9.05 -33.11
C ILE A 225 1.16 -10.42 -32.82
N ASP A 226 1.19 -10.82 -31.59
CA ASP A 226 0.59 -12.05 -31.08
C ASP A 226 -0.70 -11.78 -30.30
N SER A 227 -1.44 -12.82 -29.98
CA SER A 227 -2.66 -12.73 -29.21
C SER A 227 -2.76 -13.85 -28.17
N ALA A 228 -3.30 -13.55 -27.01
CA ALA A 228 -3.57 -14.53 -25.97
C ALA A 228 -5.02 -14.50 -25.53
N GLN A 229 -5.59 -15.69 -25.29
CA GLN A 229 -6.86 -15.80 -24.60
C GLN A 229 -6.61 -15.66 -23.08
N VAL A 230 -7.22 -14.66 -22.49
CA VAL A 230 -7.03 -14.31 -21.07
C VAL A 230 -8.36 -14.24 -20.33
N PHE A 231 -8.28 -14.41 -19.02
CA PHE A 231 -9.37 -14.12 -18.09
C PHE A 231 -9.11 -12.76 -17.43
N SER A 232 -10.14 -11.97 -17.24
CA SER A 232 -10.04 -10.81 -16.34
C SER A 232 -10.15 -11.31 -14.90
N VAL A 233 -9.16 -11.01 -14.08
CA VAL A 233 -9.16 -11.31 -12.64
C VAL A 233 -9.23 -9.98 -11.90
N THR A 234 -10.31 -9.77 -11.17
CA THR A 234 -10.51 -8.55 -10.39
C THR A 234 -10.22 -8.85 -8.92
N ILE A 235 -9.27 -8.11 -8.37
CA ILE A 235 -8.92 -8.13 -6.95
C ILE A 235 -9.60 -6.92 -6.33
N ALA A 236 -10.54 -7.15 -5.42
CA ALA A 236 -11.24 -6.07 -4.77
C ALA A 236 -10.30 -5.32 -3.82
N GLY A 237 -10.41 -4.01 -3.81
CA GLY A 237 -9.68 -3.15 -2.91
C GLY A 237 -10.52 -1.92 -2.59
N ALA A 238 -10.39 -1.31 -1.40
CA ALA A 238 -11.17 -0.13 -1.02
C ALA A 238 -10.79 1.11 -1.86
N GLY A 239 -9.55 1.17 -2.41
CA GLY A 239 -9.13 2.22 -3.36
C GLY A 239 -9.55 1.99 -4.81
N GLY A 240 -10.41 1.00 -5.02
CA GLY A 240 -10.80 0.55 -6.34
C GLY A 240 -10.19 -0.80 -6.73
N PRO A 241 -10.76 -1.46 -7.71
CA PRO A 241 -10.33 -2.78 -8.10
C PRO A 241 -8.99 -2.72 -8.85
N ARG A 242 -8.10 -3.65 -8.53
CA ARG A 242 -6.99 -4.01 -9.40
C ARG A 242 -7.48 -5.08 -10.36
N ARG A 243 -7.24 -4.89 -11.64
CA ARG A 243 -7.61 -5.87 -12.66
C ARG A 243 -6.37 -6.47 -13.30
N LEU A 244 -6.33 -7.78 -13.38
CA LEU A 244 -5.27 -8.55 -14.03
C LEU A 244 -5.86 -9.28 -15.24
N TRP A 245 -5.11 -9.37 -16.33
CA TRP A 245 -5.44 -10.23 -17.46
C TRP A 245 -4.48 -11.41 -17.44
N VAL A 246 -5.02 -12.59 -17.21
CA VAL A 246 -4.27 -13.81 -16.90
C VAL A 246 -4.61 -14.89 -17.91
N ASP A 247 -3.60 -15.49 -18.56
CA ASP A 247 -3.80 -16.62 -19.44
C ASP A 247 -4.02 -17.94 -18.65
N ARG A 248 -4.31 -19.03 -19.35
CA ARG A 248 -4.54 -20.34 -18.74
C ARG A 248 -3.33 -20.91 -17.97
N ARG A 249 -2.11 -20.38 -18.20
CA ARG A 249 -0.89 -20.77 -17.53
C ARG A 249 -0.56 -19.89 -16.33
N GLY A 250 -1.38 -18.90 -16.05
CA GLY A 250 -1.13 -17.92 -14.99
C GLY A 250 -0.25 -16.75 -15.43
N THR A 251 0.15 -16.70 -16.73
CA THR A 251 0.98 -15.61 -17.22
C THR A 251 0.15 -14.33 -17.32
N LEU A 252 0.69 -13.23 -16.82
CA LEU A 252 0.08 -11.92 -16.95
C LEU A 252 0.23 -11.40 -18.38
N SER A 253 -0.87 -10.89 -18.94
CA SER A 253 -0.90 -10.19 -20.23
C SER A 253 -1.25 -8.71 -20.08
N GLY A 254 -1.60 -8.27 -18.88
CA GLY A 254 -1.85 -6.88 -18.56
C GLY A 254 -2.25 -6.69 -17.10
N VAL A 255 -2.13 -5.46 -16.63
CA VAL A 255 -2.54 -5.03 -15.29
C VAL A 255 -3.18 -3.66 -15.39
N GLU A 256 -4.27 -3.44 -14.68
CA GLU A 256 -4.83 -2.13 -14.43
C GLU A 256 -4.84 -1.90 -12.91
N THR A 257 -4.18 -0.84 -12.49
CA THR A 257 -4.06 -0.50 -11.09
C THR A 257 -5.17 0.46 -10.65
N PRO A 258 -5.55 0.50 -9.36
CA PRO A 258 -6.52 1.47 -8.87
C PRO A 258 -6.15 2.94 -9.13
N ILE A 259 -4.86 3.25 -9.28
CA ILE A 259 -4.37 4.60 -9.61
C ILE A 259 -4.40 4.92 -11.11
N GLY A 260 -5.07 4.09 -11.92
CA GLY A 260 -5.22 4.33 -13.37
C GLY A 260 -3.98 3.99 -14.21
N LEU A 261 -2.93 3.39 -13.62
CA LEU A 261 -1.81 2.90 -14.41
C LEU A 261 -2.19 1.58 -15.09
N ARG A 262 -1.88 1.47 -16.37
CA ARG A 262 -2.08 0.27 -17.17
C ARG A 262 -0.75 -0.33 -17.59
N TRP A 263 -0.57 -1.62 -17.35
CA TRP A 263 0.55 -2.39 -17.87
C TRP A 263 0.08 -3.10 -19.14
N VAL A 264 0.75 -2.82 -20.23
CA VAL A 264 0.45 -3.39 -21.52
C VAL A 264 1.60 -4.29 -21.93
N ARG A 265 1.32 -5.58 -22.12
CA ARG A 265 2.34 -6.54 -22.54
C ARG A 265 2.94 -6.14 -23.87
N THR A 266 4.25 -6.22 -23.99
CA THR A 266 5.01 -5.85 -25.17
C THR A 266 6.37 -6.54 -25.17
N ASP A 267 7.15 -6.35 -26.23
CA ASP A 267 8.55 -6.72 -26.30
C ASP A 267 9.43 -5.80 -25.43
N PHE A 268 10.58 -6.31 -24.98
CA PHE A 268 11.53 -5.55 -24.16
C PHE A 268 11.99 -4.26 -24.85
N ASP A 269 12.44 -4.35 -26.11
CA ASP A 269 12.97 -3.20 -26.85
C ASP A 269 11.91 -2.12 -27.06
N LEU A 270 10.64 -2.52 -27.30
CA LEU A 270 9.52 -1.58 -27.38
C LEU A 270 9.22 -0.93 -26.02
N SER A 271 9.31 -1.69 -24.93
CA SER A 271 9.09 -1.15 -23.58
C SER A 271 10.13 -0.09 -23.20
N GLU A 272 11.37 -0.21 -23.72
CA GLU A 272 12.47 0.72 -23.46
C GLU A 272 12.47 1.94 -24.40
N THR A 273 11.72 1.90 -25.50
CA THR A 273 11.77 2.94 -26.55
C THR A 273 11.52 4.35 -25.99
N GLU A 274 10.50 4.51 -25.14
CA GLU A 274 10.18 5.81 -24.53
C GLU A 274 11.25 6.28 -23.54
N PHE A 275 11.93 5.35 -22.86
CA PHE A 275 13.00 5.67 -21.93
C PHE A 275 14.29 6.13 -22.60
N ARG A 276 14.43 5.93 -23.91
CA ARG A 276 15.55 6.41 -24.72
C ARG A 276 15.36 7.83 -25.22
N LYS A 277 14.15 8.40 -25.10
CA LYS A 277 13.88 9.81 -25.42
C LYS A 277 14.59 10.74 -24.43
N THR A 278 14.87 11.97 -24.87
CA THR A 278 15.50 12.96 -23.98
C THR A 278 14.60 13.30 -22.82
N LEU A 279 15.21 13.52 -21.64
CA LEU A 279 14.49 13.80 -20.40
C LEU A 279 13.51 14.96 -20.55
N ASN A 280 13.91 16.05 -21.20
CA ASN A 280 13.07 17.24 -21.38
C ASN A 280 11.79 16.95 -22.18
N GLN A 281 11.85 16.10 -23.22
CA GLN A 281 10.67 15.71 -23.99
C GLN A 281 9.68 14.89 -23.17
N ARG A 282 10.17 14.16 -22.16
CA ARG A 282 9.36 13.27 -21.33
C ARG A 282 8.74 13.97 -20.13
N ILE A 283 9.43 14.96 -19.55
CA ILE A 283 8.95 15.68 -18.36
C ILE A 283 7.54 16.22 -18.58
N GLU A 284 7.31 16.97 -19.65
CA GLU A 284 6.01 17.61 -19.90
C GLU A 284 4.91 16.58 -20.17
N SER A 285 5.20 15.52 -20.92
CA SER A 285 4.25 14.45 -21.18
C SER A 285 3.85 13.70 -19.90
N ILE A 286 4.81 13.42 -19.01
CA ILE A 286 4.55 12.73 -17.74
C ILE A 286 3.81 13.65 -16.76
N ARG A 287 4.13 14.94 -16.71
CA ARG A 287 3.38 15.92 -15.91
C ARG A 287 1.94 16.02 -16.36
N ALA A 288 1.69 16.07 -17.65
CA ALA A 288 0.34 16.10 -18.21
C ALA A 288 -0.44 14.80 -17.90
N ALA A 289 0.23 13.65 -17.94
CA ALA A 289 -0.38 12.34 -17.66
C ALA A 289 -0.65 12.09 -16.17
N LEU A 290 0.19 12.67 -15.28
CA LEU A 290 0.12 12.50 -13.83
C LEU A 290 -0.07 13.86 -13.10
N PRO A 291 -1.11 14.66 -13.44
CA PRO A 291 -1.24 16.03 -12.96
C PRO A 291 -1.41 16.11 -11.43
N LEU A 292 -1.98 15.09 -10.77
CA LEU A 292 -2.07 15.07 -9.30
C LEU A 292 -0.70 14.91 -8.64
N LEU A 293 0.15 14.03 -9.16
CA LEU A 293 1.51 13.89 -8.65
C LEU A 293 2.31 15.18 -8.89
N THR A 294 2.00 15.92 -9.95
CA THR A 294 2.61 17.23 -10.22
C THR A 294 2.11 18.30 -9.24
N GLN A 295 0.82 18.33 -8.95
CA GLN A 295 0.26 19.24 -7.95
C GLN A 295 0.81 19.00 -6.54
N PHE A 296 1.12 17.75 -6.22
CA PHE A 296 1.66 17.34 -4.92
C PHE A 296 3.19 17.27 -4.86
N SER A 297 3.90 17.58 -5.92
CA SER A 297 5.35 17.38 -6.01
C SER A 297 6.19 18.41 -5.26
N ALA A 298 5.61 19.53 -4.87
CA ALA A 298 6.29 20.53 -4.06
C ALA A 298 5.89 20.39 -2.60
N PRO A 299 6.79 20.00 -1.69
CA PRO A 299 6.51 20.06 -0.26
C PRO A 299 6.29 21.52 0.13
N GLY A 300 5.09 21.82 0.63
CA GLY A 300 4.74 23.13 1.14
C GLY A 300 4.71 23.12 2.66
N THR A 301 5.32 24.11 3.27
CA THR A 301 5.21 24.32 4.72
C THR A 301 3.97 25.15 5.01
N PRO A 302 3.03 24.66 5.82
CA PRO A 302 1.86 25.45 6.23
C PRO A 302 2.30 26.74 6.91
N ARG A 303 1.86 27.87 6.37
CA ARG A 303 2.07 29.20 6.98
C ARG A 303 0.77 29.87 7.42
N ASP A 304 -0.35 29.29 7.00
CA ASP A 304 -1.67 29.82 7.31
C ASP A 304 -2.16 29.28 8.66
N THR A 305 -2.68 30.17 9.48
CA THR A 305 -3.24 29.88 10.81
C THR A 305 -4.76 29.86 10.81
N SER A 306 -5.40 29.72 9.63
CA SER A 306 -6.87 29.67 9.54
C SER A 306 -7.43 28.56 10.42
N THR A 307 -8.29 28.96 11.36
CA THR A 307 -8.99 28.07 12.28
C THR A 307 -10.46 27.88 11.93
N ALA A 308 -10.95 28.50 10.85
CA ALA A 308 -12.33 28.31 10.43
C ALA A 308 -12.51 26.96 9.72
N PRO A 309 -13.66 26.28 9.87
CA PRO A 309 -13.94 25.08 9.11
C PRO A 309 -13.85 25.31 7.60
N ARG A 310 -13.32 24.34 6.86
CA ARG A 310 -13.24 24.38 5.38
C ARG A 310 -13.99 23.19 4.80
N ARG A 311 -14.62 23.40 3.67
CA ARG A 311 -15.40 22.37 2.97
C ARG A 311 -14.83 22.14 1.58
N PHE A 312 -14.79 20.87 1.18
CA PHE A 312 -14.28 20.45 -0.12
C PHE A 312 -15.26 19.49 -0.77
N LEU A 313 -15.60 19.75 -2.02
CA LEU A 313 -16.29 18.79 -2.88
C LEU A 313 -15.25 17.79 -3.41
N VAL A 314 -15.55 16.50 -3.30
CA VAL A 314 -14.68 15.40 -3.75
C VAL A 314 -15.36 14.68 -4.91
N GLN A 315 -14.80 14.79 -6.09
CA GLN A 315 -15.33 14.18 -7.32
C GLN A 315 -14.20 13.46 -8.07
N HIS A 316 -14.54 12.54 -8.95
CA HIS A 316 -13.57 12.07 -9.94
C HIS A 316 -13.19 13.22 -10.89
N ARG A 317 -12.07 13.09 -11.61
CA ARG A 317 -11.60 14.11 -12.55
C ARG A 317 -12.57 14.40 -13.68
N ASP A 318 -13.35 13.41 -14.08
CA ASP A 318 -14.42 13.54 -15.09
C ASP A 318 -15.72 14.15 -14.53
N GLY A 319 -15.72 14.54 -13.25
CA GLY A 319 -16.88 15.10 -12.55
C GLY A 319 -17.85 14.06 -12.03
N SER A 320 -17.61 12.76 -12.22
CA SER A 320 -18.45 11.72 -11.67
C SER A 320 -18.29 11.62 -10.15
N PRO A 321 -19.32 11.18 -9.41
CA PRO A 321 -19.26 11.03 -7.97
C PRO A 321 -18.27 9.92 -7.59
N VAL A 322 -17.51 10.13 -6.51
CA VAL A 322 -16.64 9.12 -5.91
C VAL A 322 -17.49 8.17 -5.07
N ASP A 323 -17.08 6.89 -5.01
CA ASP A 323 -17.71 5.90 -4.15
C ASP A 323 -17.75 6.38 -2.68
N THR A 324 -18.94 6.47 -2.11
CA THR A 324 -19.14 6.93 -0.73
C THR A 324 -18.48 6.02 0.31
N ALA A 325 -18.37 4.73 0.05
CA ALA A 325 -17.65 3.80 0.94
C ALA A 325 -16.15 4.12 0.99
N LEU A 326 -15.59 4.55 -0.14
CA LEU A 326 -14.21 4.97 -0.23
C LEU A 326 -13.99 6.33 0.45
N LEU A 327 -14.91 7.26 0.25
CA LEU A 327 -14.87 8.57 0.92
C LEU A 327 -15.00 8.43 2.44
N ALA A 328 -15.79 7.48 2.93
CA ALA A 328 -15.93 7.21 4.36
C ALA A 328 -14.59 6.86 5.04
N LEU A 329 -13.62 6.28 4.30
CA LEU A 329 -12.27 6.01 4.82
C LEU A 329 -11.49 7.30 5.14
N LEU A 330 -11.87 8.42 4.56
CA LEU A 330 -11.27 9.72 4.86
C LEU A 330 -11.81 10.33 6.17
N THR A 331 -12.93 9.84 6.69
CA THR A 331 -13.53 10.35 7.93
C THR A 331 -12.67 9.99 9.14
N GLY A 332 -12.51 10.94 10.04
CA GLY A 332 -11.83 10.75 11.34
C GLY A 332 -11.01 11.96 11.78
N GLY A 333 -10.72 12.04 13.07
CA GLY A 333 -10.07 13.20 13.67
C GLY A 333 -10.90 14.47 13.48
N ARG A 334 -10.39 15.43 12.71
CA ARG A 334 -11.13 16.67 12.38
C ARG A 334 -11.91 16.62 11.07
N GLN A 335 -11.79 15.53 10.33
CA GLN A 335 -12.30 15.38 8.99
C GLN A 335 -13.58 14.56 8.98
N VAL A 336 -14.64 15.12 8.44
CA VAL A 336 -15.95 14.49 8.31
C VAL A 336 -16.35 14.48 6.85
N VAL A 337 -16.81 13.34 6.37
CA VAL A 337 -17.31 13.18 5.00
C VAL A 337 -18.78 12.85 5.04
N GLU A 338 -19.57 13.67 4.36
CA GLU A 338 -21.02 13.51 4.19
C GLU A 338 -21.34 13.57 2.70
N GLY A 339 -21.75 12.43 2.13
CA GLY A 339 -21.94 12.31 0.69
C GLY A 339 -20.60 12.50 -0.06
N ASP A 340 -20.55 13.48 -0.93
CA ASP A 340 -19.38 13.90 -1.70
C ASP A 340 -18.64 15.11 -1.10
N THR A 341 -19.11 15.58 0.05
CA THR A 341 -18.55 16.77 0.72
C THR A 341 -17.71 16.36 1.93
N MET A 342 -16.48 16.85 1.96
CA MET A 342 -15.55 16.69 3.06
C MET A 342 -15.40 18.00 3.82
N THR A 343 -15.63 17.97 5.14
CA THR A 343 -15.48 19.11 6.04
C THR A 343 -14.28 18.91 6.96
N ILE A 344 -13.39 19.88 7.01
CA ILE A 344 -12.27 19.92 7.97
C ILE A 344 -12.64 20.86 9.10
N ASN A 345 -12.91 20.29 10.26
CA ASN A 345 -13.33 21.02 11.46
C ASN A 345 -12.12 21.59 12.22
N THR A 346 -12.38 22.54 13.11
CA THR A 346 -11.36 23.14 13.99
C THR A 346 -10.97 22.23 15.16
N ARG A 347 -11.89 21.33 15.56
CA ARG A 347 -11.70 20.40 16.67
C ARG A 347 -11.93 18.97 16.19
N PRO A 348 -11.24 17.98 16.80
CA PRO A 348 -11.56 16.60 16.56
C PRO A 348 -13.01 16.31 16.89
N GLN A 349 -13.63 15.47 16.09
CA GLN A 349 -14.92 14.88 16.41
C GLN A 349 -14.70 13.46 16.91
N VAL A 350 -15.51 13.03 17.87
CA VAL A 350 -15.48 11.63 18.32
C VAL A 350 -16.04 10.78 17.18
N SER A 351 -15.13 10.15 16.43
CA SER A 351 -15.52 9.22 15.37
C SER A 351 -15.74 7.84 15.98
N ALA A 352 -16.87 7.23 15.69
CA ALA A 352 -17.13 5.85 16.08
C ALA A 352 -16.05 4.94 15.47
N GLY A 353 -15.25 4.26 16.32
CA GLY A 353 -14.20 3.33 15.90
C GLY A 353 -12.77 3.85 16.00
N GLU A 354 -12.50 5.14 16.16
CA GLU A 354 -11.14 5.63 16.42
C GLU A 354 -10.75 5.46 17.91
N SER A 355 -9.55 4.99 18.16
CA SER A 355 -9.04 4.81 19.53
C SER A 355 -7.58 5.25 19.66
N ALA A 356 -7.13 5.49 20.89
CA ALA A 356 -5.72 5.76 21.19
C ALA A 356 -4.78 4.60 20.80
N ARG A 357 -5.33 3.41 20.54
CA ARG A 357 -4.59 2.21 20.14
C ARG A 357 -4.36 2.10 18.64
N ASP A 358 -4.94 2.99 17.83
CA ASP A 358 -4.76 3.02 16.38
C ASP A 358 -3.35 3.51 15.98
N THR A 359 -2.36 3.00 16.70
CA THR A 359 -0.94 3.21 16.47
C THR A 359 -0.36 1.90 15.95
N VAL A 360 -0.27 1.77 14.64
CA VAL A 360 0.32 0.58 14.02
C VAL A 360 1.84 0.68 14.01
N PHE A 361 2.48 -0.47 14.08
CA PHE A 361 3.91 -0.61 13.89
C PHE A 361 4.32 0.00 12.54
N ASP A 362 5.28 0.91 12.58
CA ASP A 362 5.92 1.51 11.41
C ASP A 362 7.44 1.46 11.62
N PRO A 363 8.19 0.71 10.79
CA PRO A 363 9.62 0.53 10.98
C PRO A 363 10.42 1.83 10.85
N MET A 364 9.95 2.76 10.02
CA MET A 364 10.60 4.07 9.87
C MET A 364 10.44 4.96 11.10
N ILE A 365 9.55 4.57 12.02
CA ILE A 365 9.32 5.22 13.31
C ILE A 365 9.97 4.42 14.42
N GLN A 366 9.79 3.10 14.46
CA GLN A 366 10.12 2.25 15.62
C GLN A 366 11.53 1.67 15.61
N ASN A 367 12.23 1.70 14.47
CA ASN A 367 13.63 1.28 14.39
C ASN A 367 14.57 2.10 15.30
N ALA A 368 14.13 3.28 15.71
CA ALA A 368 14.86 4.17 16.60
C ALA A 368 14.65 3.88 18.10
N GLY A 369 13.89 2.83 18.47
CA GLY A 369 13.37 2.62 19.82
C GLY A 369 14.41 2.66 20.95
N ALA A 370 15.58 2.05 20.80
CA ALA A 370 16.65 2.06 21.82
C ALA A 370 17.21 3.46 22.04
N ILE A 371 17.51 4.20 20.98
CA ILE A 371 18.06 5.55 21.05
C ILE A 371 16.98 6.52 21.54
N LEU A 372 15.77 6.38 21.05
CA LEU A 372 14.63 7.21 21.44
C LEU A 372 14.27 7.04 22.92
N THR A 373 14.51 5.86 23.50
CA THR A 373 14.33 5.66 24.94
C THR A 373 15.22 6.59 25.76
N GLN A 374 16.42 6.87 25.30
CA GLN A 374 17.30 7.86 25.93
C GLN A 374 16.78 9.30 25.72
N GLN A 375 16.24 9.59 24.55
CA GLN A 375 15.74 10.91 24.16
C GLN A 375 14.31 11.20 24.65
N ARG A 376 13.57 10.21 25.16
CA ARG A 376 12.20 10.40 25.66
C ARG A 376 12.06 11.47 26.75
N ARG A 377 13.17 11.83 27.42
CA ARG A 377 13.20 12.91 28.42
C ARG A 377 12.99 14.30 27.81
N MET A 378 13.19 14.44 26.51
CA MET A 378 12.91 15.69 25.78
C MET A 378 11.41 15.99 25.74
N VAL A 379 10.56 14.97 25.82
CA VAL A 379 9.11 15.15 25.83
C VAL A 379 8.63 15.47 27.23
N PRO A 380 7.99 16.64 27.48
CA PRO A 380 7.46 17.00 28.78
C PRO A 380 6.40 16.02 29.29
N LYS A 381 6.36 15.78 30.59
CA LYS A 381 5.34 14.92 31.21
C LYS A 381 4.62 15.70 32.33
N PRO A 382 3.30 15.78 32.27
CA PRO A 382 2.41 15.39 31.19
C PRO A 382 2.61 16.29 29.96
N LEU A 383 2.40 15.74 28.74
CA LEU A 383 2.29 16.55 27.54
C LEU A 383 0.82 16.95 27.38
N ASP A 384 0.48 18.09 27.90
CA ASP A 384 -0.83 18.71 27.81
C ASP A 384 -0.86 19.79 26.70
N ARG A 385 -2.03 20.37 26.51
CA ARG A 385 -2.26 21.39 25.50
C ARG A 385 -1.39 22.64 25.71
N ASP A 386 -1.05 22.96 26.96
CA ASP A 386 -0.30 24.17 27.30
C ASP A 386 1.20 23.99 27.08
N ARG A 387 1.71 22.77 27.28
CA ARG A 387 3.15 22.43 27.09
C ARG A 387 3.49 22.03 25.66
N LEU A 388 2.50 21.58 24.89
CA LEU A 388 2.70 21.14 23.50
C LEU A 388 3.34 22.23 22.61
N PRO A 389 2.92 23.51 22.65
CA PRO A 389 3.53 24.57 21.85
C PRO A 389 5.02 24.76 22.14
N ALA A 390 5.40 24.78 23.41
CA ALA A 390 6.80 24.92 23.83
C ALA A 390 7.65 23.71 23.39
N PHE A 391 7.09 22.50 23.48
CA PHE A 391 7.76 21.30 23.01
C PHE A 391 7.99 21.31 21.50
N ILE A 392 6.99 21.72 20.70
CA ILE A 392 7.11 21.81 19.24
C ILE A 392 8.16 22.86 18.86
N ALA A 393 8.14 24.02 19.49
CA ALA A 393 9.11 25.08 19.22
C ALA A 393 10.55 24.62 19.53
N GLU A 394 10.75 23.91 20.64
CA GLU A 394 12.05 23.35 21.01
C GLU A 394 12.48 22.24 20.05
N PHE A 395 11.57 21.35 19.69
CA PHE A 395 11.83 20.30 18.71
C PHE A 395 12.24 20.89 17.34
N HIS A 396 11.50 21.89 16.86
CA HIS A 396 11.79 22.59 15.60
C HIS A 396 13.13 23.34 15.61
N ARG A 397 13.54 23.82 16.79
CA ARG A 397 14.86 24.46 16.97
C ARG A 397 16.01 23.47 16.89
N LEU A 398 15.81 22.24 17.36
CA LEU A 398 16.83 21.19 17.42
C LEU A 398 16.93 20.37 16.14
N ILE A 399 15.83 20.20 15.43
CA ILE A 399 15.74 19.35 14.24
C ILE A 399 15.38 20.22 13.03
N GLN A 400 16.28 20.28 12.07
CA GLN A 400 16.09 21.09 10.88
C GLN A 400 15.36 20.33 9.77
N VAL A 401 14.51 21.03 9.04
CA VAL A 401 13.89 20.50 7.82
C VAL A 401 14.85 20.67 6.65
N ASP A 402 15.21 19.58 6.00
CA ASP A 402 16.08 19.55 4.84
C ASP A 402 15.33 18.93 3.66
N THR A 403 15.23 19.66 2.57
CA THR A 403 14.55 19.23 1.34
C THR A 403 15.51 18.64 0.30
N SER A 404 16.79 18.49 0.64
CA SER A 404 17.76 17.88 -0.27
C SER A 404 17.47 16.38 -0.48
N SER A 405 17.92 15.85 -1.61
CA SER A 405 17.74 14.42 -1.93
C SER A 405 18.50 13.48 -0.98
N SER A 406 19.50 13.99 -0.25
CA SER A 406 20.30 13.25 0.73
C SER A 406 19.72 13.28 2.14
N ALA A 407 18.72 14.14 2.42
CA ALA A 407 18.13 14.26 3.74
C ALA A 407 17.42 12.96 4.19
N SER A 408 17.49 12.66 5.48
CA SER A 408 16.89 11.45 6.03
C SER A 408 15.36 11.45 5.96
N VAL A 409 14.76 10.29 5.66
CA VAL A 409 13.30 10.07 5.62
C VAL A 409 12.78 9.28 6.80
N ASP A 410 13.64 8.68 7.61
CA ASP A 410 13.28 7.90 8.80
C ASP A 410 13.67 8.61 10.11
N ALA A 411 13.08 8.16 11.21
CA ALA A 411 13.26 8.78 12.51
C ALA A 411 14.72 8.72 13.01
N LEU A 412 15.39 7.58 12.81
CA LEU A 412 16.74 7.36 13.32
C LEU A 412 17.78 8.19 12.57
N GLY A 413 17.70 8.19 11.26
CA GLY A 413 18.60 9.01 10.43
C GLY A 413 18.40 10.50 10.68
N THR A 414 17.15 10.95 10.87
CA THR A 414 16.83 12.35 11.22
C THR A 414 17.38 12.71 12.60
N LEU A 415 17.28 11.80 13.58
CA LEU A 415 17.85 12.02 14.92
C LEU A 415 19.38 12.13 14.85
N GLY A 416 20.03 11.20 14.14
CA GLY A 416 21.50 11.19 14.01
C GLY A 416 22.07 12.39 13.29
N GLY A 417 21.38 12.87 12.24
CA GLY A 417 21.78 14.04 11.46
C GLY A 417 21.27 15.38 11.98
N HIS A 418 20.39 15.40 13.00
CA HIS A 418 19.65 16.57 13.46
C HIS A 418 18.92 17.31 12.32
N SER A 419 18.72 16.63 11.21
CA SER A 419 18.03 17.16 10.03
C SER A 419 17.38 16.02 9.23
N GLY A 420 16.28 16.33 8.56
CA GLY A 420 15.58 15.34 7.75
C GLY A 420 14.56 15.96 6.82
N THR A 421 14.04 15.13 5.90
CA THR A 421 12.90 15.55 5.09
C THR A 421 11.69 15.86 5.98
N PRO A 422 10.67 16.57 5.46
CA PRO A 422 9.40 16.72 6.20
C PRO A 422 8.86 15.41 6.76
N ASP A 423 8.98 14.32 5.99
CA ASP A 423 8.61 12.96 6.44
C ASP A 423 9.50 12.48 7.59
N GLY A 424 10.82 12.62 7.48
CA GLY A 424 11.78 12.20 8.50
C GLY A 424 11.57 12.95 9.82
N VAL A 425 11.39 14.27 9.74
CA VAL A 425 11.11 15.15 10.89
C VAL A 425 9.81 14.74 11.58
N THR A 426 8.75 14.50 10.81
CA THR A 426 7.46 14.07 11.36
C THR A 426 7.54 12.68 12.01
N ARG A 427 8.26 11.73 11.36
CA ARG A 427 8.46 10.39 11.93
C ARG A 427 9.26 10.42 13.21
N LEU A 428 10.32 11.23 13.28
CA LEU A 428 11.08 11.41 14.51
C LEU A 428 10.20 11.99 15.64
N PHE A 429 9.38 12.98 15.33
CA PHE A 429 8.47 13.57 16.31
C PHE A 429 7.47 12.53 16.86
N VAL A 430 6.84 11.75 15.98
CA VAL A 430 5.94 10.65 16.37
C VAL A 430 6.67 9.59 17.20
N ALA A 431 7.91 9.24 16.83
CA ALA A 431 8.72 8.27 17.56
C ALA A 431 9.04 8.73 18.99
N LEU A 432 9.41 10.00 19.18
CA LEU A 432 9.65 10.58 20.50
C LEU A 432 8.39 10.56 21.38
N LEU A 433 7.24 10.93 20.82
CA LEU A 433 5.96 10.89 21.51
C LEU A 433 5.61 9.46 21.96
N ARG A 434 5.71 8.49 21.07
CA ARG A 434 5.45 7.07 21.36
C ARG A 434 6.40 6.52 22.42
N ALA A 435 7.70 6.81 22.31
CA ALA A 435 8.70 6.43 23.32
C ALA A 435 8.41 7.03 24.69
N SER A 436 7.70 8.15 24.75
CA SER A 436 7.28 8.82 25.99
C SER A 436 5.92 8.35 26.50
N GLY A 437 5.27 7.41 25.81
CA GLY A 437 3.95 6.87 26.16
C GLY A 437 2.78 7.74 25.68
N VAL A 438 3.02 8.71 24.80
CA VAL A 438 1.98 9.54 24.21
C VAL A 438 1.51 8.88 22.91
N PRO A 439 0.22 8.52 22.78
CA PRO A 439 -0.30 7.96 21.53
C PRO A 439 -0.18 8.99 20.41
N ALA A 440 0.59 8.66 19.39
CA ALA A 440 0.82 9.51 18.23
C ALA A 440 0.87 8.67 16.94
N ARG A 441 0.44 9.25 15.83
CA ARG A 441 0.51 8.62 14.51
C ARG A 441 1.05 9.58 13.46
N TYR A 442 1.78 9.04 12.51
CA TYR A 442 2.27 9.75 11.34
C TYR A 442 1.15 9.83 10.32
N VAL A 443 0.97 10.99 9.72
CA VAL A 443 -0.09 11.28 8.76
C VAL A 443 0.53 11.82 7.48
N ILE A 444 0.04 11.32 6.36
CA ILE A 444 0.28 11.88 5.01
C ILE A 444 -1.01 12.48 4.51
N GLY A 445 -0.93 13.64 3.91
CA GLY A 445 -2.07 14.30 3.34
C GLY A 445 -1.72 15.45 2.41
N ILE A 446 -2.70 16.30 2.24
CA ILE A 446 -2.64 17.49 1.40
C ILE A 446 -2.76 18.71 2.28
N TYR A 447 -1.98 19.71 1.97
CA TYR A 447 -2.15 21.06 2.47
C TYR A 447 -2.78 21.93 1.38
N ALA A 448 -4.03 22.31 1.59
CA ALA A 448 -4.77 23.18 0.68
C ALA A 448 -4.55 24.66 1.08
N ARG A 449 -3.94 25.43 0.19
CA ARG A 449 -3.63 26.85 0.38
C ARG A 449 -3.85 27.64 -0.92
N ASP A 450 -4.67 28.69 -0.86
CA ASP A 450 -4.85 29.67 -1.96
C ASP A 450 -5.11 28.99 -3.33
N GLY A 451 -5.97 27.96 -3.35
CA GLY A 451 -6.23 27.17 -4.55
C GLY A 451 -5.13 26.20 -4.96
N THR A 452 -4.01 26.16 -4.23
CA THR A 452 -2.90 25.21 -4.45
C THR A 452 -2.99 24.07 -3.46
N MET A 453 -2.70 22.86 -3.92
CA MET A 453 -2.67 21.65 -3.09
C MET A 453 -1.26 21.08 -3.07
N LEU A 454 -0.68 21.01 -1.89
CA LEU A 454 0.69 20.55 -1.66
C LEU A 454 0.68 19.26 -0.85
N THR A 455 1.57 18.32 -1.15
CA THR A 455 1.77 17.17 -0.25
C THR A 455 2.40 17.63 1.04
N HIS A 456 1.90 17.08 2.15
CA HIS A 456 2.44 17.38 3.47
C HIS A 456 2.35 16.18 4.40
N ALA A 457 3.29 16.10 5.34
CA ALA A 457 3.28 15.12 6.42
C ALA A 457 3.21 15.82 7.77
N TRP A 458 2.38 15.32 8.67
CA TRP A 458 2.25 15.84 10.03
C TRP A 458 1.99 14.71 11.03
N ALA A 459 1.96 15.03 12.30
CA ALA A 459 1.61 14.11 13.34
C ALA A 459 0.16 14.31 13.80
N GLU A 460 -0.49 13.26 14.27
CA GLU A 460 -1.69 13.36 15.08
C GLU A 460 -1.44 12.75 16.45
N ILE A 461 -1.89 13.44 17.50
CA ILE A 461 -1.78 13.04 18.91
C ILE A 461 -3.17 12.75 19.44
N TRP A 462 -3.34 11.66 20.19
CA TRP A 462 -4.62 11.37 20.83
C TRP A 462 -4.87 12.31 22.01
N SER A 463 -5.98 13.04 21.93
CA SER A 463 -6.47 13.86 23.03
C SER A 463 -7.54 13.10 23.80
N SER A 464 -7.24 12.67 25.03
CA SER A 464 -8.22 12.04 25.92
C SER A 464 -9.36 12.98 26.28
N THR A 465 -9.09 14.28 26.36
CA THR A 465 -10.08 15.32 26.68
C THR A 465 -11.06 15.55 25.53
N ALA A 466 -10.58 15.52 24.28
CA ALA A 466 -11.41 15.68 23.11
C ALA A 466 -11.98 14.35 22.57
N GLY A 467 -11.48 13.21 23.06
CA GLY A 467 -11.88 11.89 22.61
C GLY A 467 -11.50 11.60 21.15
N GLY A 468 -10.42 12.20 20.65
CA GLY A 468 -10.06 12.06 19.24
C GLY A 468 -8.63 12.49 18.91
N TRP A 469 -8.25 12.26 17.65
CA TRP A 469 -6.92 12.58 17.12
C TRP A 469 -6.81 14.06 16.76
N TYR A 470 -5.81 14.71 17.35
CA TYR A 470 -5.51 16.13 17.17
C TYR A 470 -4.24 16.31 16.33
N PRO A 471 -4.31 17.03 15.19
CA PRO A 471 -3.14 17.21 14.33
C PRO A 471 -2.16 18.25 14.91
N VAL A 472 -0.88 17.94 14.75
CA VAL A 472 0.28 18.73 15.17
C VAL A 472 1.29 18.71 14.03
N ASP A 473 1.79 19.87 13.66
CA ASP A 473 2.74 19.97 12.55
C ASP A 473 4.14 20.36 13.04
N PRO A 474 5.02 19.36 13.28
CA PRO A 474 6.39 19.62 13.70
C PRO A 474 7.27 20.22 12.60
N VAL A 475 6.86 20.12 11.32
CA VAL A 475 7.60 20.63 10.17
C VAL A 475 7.49 22.15 10.09
N SER A 476 6.30 22.68 10.33
CA SER A 476 6.07 24.13 10.36
C SER A 476 6.43 24.79 11.70
N GLY A 477 6.65 24.00 12.74
CA GLY A 477 6.82 24.49 14.11
C GLY A 477 5.55 25.08 14.72
N LEU A 478 4.40 24.90 14.08
CA LEU A 478 3.12 25.44 14.54
C LEU A 478 2.40 24.44 15.45
N PRO A 479 1.98 24.89 16.65
CA PRO A 479 1.31 24.03 17.63
C PRO A 479 -0.15 23.72 17.30
N THR A 480 -0.74 24.47 16.39
CA THR A 480 -2.13 24.31 15.96
C THR A 480 -2.18 23.98 14.50
N ALA A 481 -2.85 22.89 14.21
CA ALA A 481 -3.03 22.51 12.83
C ALA A 481 -4.08 23.38 12.13
N ASN A 482 -3.68 23.85 10.98
CA ASN A 482 -4.47 24.55 10.02
C ASN A 482 -5.62 23.65 9.48
N THR A 483 -6.79 24.23 9.21
CA THR A 483 -7.92 23.53 8.58
C THR A 483 -7.72 23.26 7.08
N GLY A 484 -6.61 23.70 6.50
CA GLY A 484 -6.14 23.29 5.18
C GLY A 484 -5.49 21.91 5.13
N LEU A 485 -5.23 21.25 6.27
CA LEU A 485 -4.65 19.92 6.32
C LEU A 485 -5.71 18.84 6.10
N ILE A 486 -5.69 18.25 4.93
CA ILE A 486 -6.59 17.18 4.48
C ILE A 486 -5.85 15.85 4.63
N ARG A 487 -6.28 15.03 5.57
CA ARG A 487 -5.69 13.72 5.82
C ARG A 487 -6.07 12.73 4.72
N LEU A 488 -5.09 12.02 4.20
CA LEU A 488 -5.27 10.94 3.23
C LEU A 488 -5.00 9.57 3.85
N ALA A 489 -3.87 9.44 4.55
CA ALA A 489 -3.50 8.19 5.19
C ALA A 489 -2.73 8.48 6.48
N PHE A 490 -2.70 7.52 7.38
CA PHE A 490 -1.93 7.58 8.62
C PHE A 490 -1.27 6.23 8.92
N SER A 491 -0.23 6.22 9.75
CA SER A 491 0.37 4.99 10.23
C SER A 491 -0.63 4.22 11.10
N GLY A 492 -1.27 3.25 10.53
CA GLY A 492 -2.43 2.55 11.07
C GLY A 492 -3.62 2.50 10.12
N SER A 493 -3.57 3.23 9.01
CA SER A 493 -4.56 3.05 7.95
C SER A 493 -4.53 1.61 7.44
N SER A 494 -5.68 0.97 7.45
CA SER A 494 -5.83 -0.37 6.88
C SER A 494 -5.73 -0.38 5.35
N HIS A 495 -5.77 0.81 4.71
CA HIS A 495 -5.91 0.97 3.27
C HIS A 495 -5.10 2.14 2.67
N PRO A 496 -3.77 2.24 2.93
CA PRO A 496 -3.01 3.40 2.47
C PRO A 496 -2.95 3.52 0.94
N ASP A 497 -2.76 2.40 0.24
CA ASP A 497 -2.68 2.39 -1.24
C ASP A 497 -4.01 2.79 -1.88
N GLU A 498 -5.11 2.45 -1.26
CA GLU A 498 -6.46 2.76 -1.72
C GLU A 498 -6.79 4.25 -1.55
N LEU A 499 -6.38 4.83 -0.43
CA LEU A 499 -6.54 6.26 -0.18
C LEU A 499 -5.63 7.09 -1.11
N ILE A 500 -4.42 6.61 -1.40
CA ILE A 500 -3.54 7.21 -2.40
C ILE A 500 -4.17 7.11 -3.79
N ALA A 501 -4.78 5.97 -4.13
CA ALA A 501 -5.45 5.76 -5.39
C ALA A 501 -6.70 6.67 -5.54
N LEU A 502 -7.48 6.83 -4.47
CA LEU A 502 -8.60 7.76 -4.45
C LEU A 502 -8.13 9.17 -4.82
N VAL A 503 -7.10 9.66 -4.15
CA VAL A 503 -6.59 11.01 -4.36
C VAL A 503 -5.97 11.17 -5.74
N ALA A 504 -5.32 10.12 -6.26
CA ALA A 504 -4.79 10.14 -7.62
C ALA A 504 -5.89 10.33 -8.68
N ASN A 505 -7.11 9.91 -8.40
CA ASN A 505 -8.25 9.96 -9.33
C ASN A 505 -9.31 11.00 -8.95
N ALA A 506 -9.21 11.62 -7.78
CA ALA A 506 -10.15 12.61 -7.31
C ALA A 506 -9.72 14.04 -7.63
N ARG A 507 -10.70 14.92 -7.74
CA ARG A 507 -10.56 16.37 -7.74
C ARG A 507 -11.17 16.90 -6.45
N LEU A 508 -10.40 17.72 -5.74
CA LEU A 508 -10.86 18.45 -4.57
C LEU A 508 -11.13 19.90 -4.97
N THR A 509 -12.35 20.36 -4.80
CA THR A 509 -12.74 21.75 -5.05
C THR A 509 -13.17 22.36 -3.73
N GLU A 510 -12.51 23.42 -3.28
CA GLU A 510 -12.94 24.14 -2.09
C GLU A 510 -14.26 24.87 -2.36
N LEU A 511 -15.23 24.66 -1.47
CA LEU A 511 -16.53 25.33 -1.53
C LEU A 511 -16.42 26.68 -0.82
N ASP A 512 -16.84 27.75 -1.50
CA ASP A 512 -16.81 29.10 -0.96
C ASP A 512 -17.69 29.23 0.29
N ARG A 513 -17.25 30.08 1.23
CA ARG A 513 -17.99 30.38 2.47
C ARG A 513 -19.42 30.94 2.23
N LYS A 514 -19.72 31.41 1.03
CA LYS A 514 -21.01 32.02 0.68
C LYS A 514 -22.09 31.02 0.30
N GLU A 515 -21.74 29.75 0.09
CA GLU A 515 -22.69 28.68 -0.26
C GLU A 515 -23.16 27.87 0.97
N GLN A 516 -23.09 28.48 2.17
CA GLN A 516 -23.69 27.85 3.35
C GLN A 516 -25.20 28.12 3.35
N PRO A 517 -26.05 27.05 3.40
CA PRO A 517 -27.49 27.23 3.57
C PRO A 517 -27.83 27.77 4.97
#